data_4e7094fbd12d9c1cde525d62506d7932
#
_entry.id   4e7094fbd12d9c1cde525d62506d7932
#
_cell.length_a   1.000
_cell.length_b   1.000
_cell.length_c   1.000
_cell.angle_alpha   90.00
_cell.angle_beta   90.00
_cell.angle_gamma   90.00
#
_symmetry.space_group_name_H-M   'P 1'
#
loop_
_entity.id
_entity.type
_entity.pdbx_description
1 polymer ?
#
loop_
_entity_poly.entity_id
_entity_poly.type
_entity_poly.pdbx_seq_one_letter_code
_entity_poly.pdbx_strand_id
1 'polypeptide(L)'
;MSRYVLTIQSHVAYGFVGNSAAVFPLQLLGFSPIVVNTVEFSNHTGHPTFRGQVFTAELIRDIILGIRERGLIPKIEGLLSGYLGDQASAKLS
;
A
#
# COMPACT_ATOMS: atom_id res chain seq x y z
N MET A 1 -15.88 -14.70 -7.92
CA MET A 1 -15.60 -14.58 -6.48
C MET A 1 -14.32 -13.77 -6.29
N SER A 2 -14.38 -12.73 -5.46
CA SER A 2 -13.21 -11.88 -5.27
C SER A 2 -12.23 -12.47 -4.27
N ARG A 3 -10.95 -12.43 -4.62
CA ARG A 3 -9.86 -12.88 -3.75
C ARG A 3 -9.04 -11.65 -3.41
N TYR A 4 -9.13 -11.21 -2.18
CA TYR A 4 -8.52 -9.95 -1.75
C TYR A 4 -7.11 -10.14 -1.21
N VAL A 5 -6.21 -9.25 -1.62
CA VAL A 5 -4.87 -9.14 -1.06
C VAL A 5 -4.69 -7.71 -0.59
N LEU A 6 -4.34 -7.53 0.68
CA LEU A 6 -4.02 -6.23 1.22
C LEU A 6 -2.55 -5.93 0.92
N THR A 7 -2.29 -4.82 0.26
CA THR A 7 -0.91 -4.43 -0.06
C THR A 7 -0.61 -3.07 0.57
N ILE A 8 0.32 -3.06 1.52
CA ILE A 8 0.73 -1.87 2.29
C ILE A 8 2.16 -1.55 1.88
N GLN A 9 2.31 -0.64 0.95
CA GLN A 9 3.60 -0.32 0.35
C GLN A 9 3.66 1.15 -0.05
N SER A 10 4.84 1.59 -0.46
CA SER A 10 5.02 2.90 -1.04
C SER A 10 4.31 3.03 -2.38
N HIS A 11 4.07 4.26 -2.81
CA HIS A 11 3.55 4.55 -4.13
C HIS A 11 4.35 5.69 -4.75
N VAL A 12 4.62 5.58 -6.04
CA VAL A 12 5.25 6.65 -6.80
C VAL A 12 4.40 6.97 -8.03
N ALA A 13 4.35 8.25 -8.38
CA ALA A 13 3.62 8.68 -9.56
C ALA A 13 4.35 8.28 -10.84
N TYR A 14 5.67 8.36 -10.82
CA TYR A 14 6.52 7.99 -11.94
C TYR A 14 7.40 6.80 -11.56
N GLY A 15 7.23 5.69 -12.24
CA GLY A 15 8.01 4.49 -12.00
C GLY A 15 7.18 3.31 -11.47
N PHE A 16 7.86 2.21 -11.21
CA PHE A 16 7.23 0.94 -10.82
C PHE A 16 7.91 0.37 -9.59
N VAL A 17 7.61 0.93 -8.42
CA VAL A 17 8.08 0.41 -7.13
C VAL A 17 6.90 0.35 -6.16
N GLY A 18 7.00 -0.50 -5.14
CA GLY A 18 5.96 -0.65 -4.14
C GLY A 18 4.61 -0.97 -4.77
N ASN A 19 3.56 -0.24 -4.37
CA ASN A 19 2.22 -0.46 -4.91
C ASN A 19 2.13 -0.15 -6.41
N SER A 20 2.94 0.77 -6.91
CA SER A 20 2.98 1.05 -8.34
C SER A 20 3.46 -0.15 -9.16
N ALA A 21 4.23 -1.05 -8.55
CA ALA A 21 4.68 -2.28 -9.19
C ALA A 21 3.77 -3.48 -8.89
N ALA A 22 3.11 -3.50 -7.75
CA ALA A 22 2.41 -4.69 -7.24
C ALA A 22 0.99 -4.85 -7.78
N VAL A 23 0.28 -3.75 -8.02
CA VAL A 23 -1.18 -3.80 -8.27
C VAL A 23 -1.50 -4.55 -9.55
N PHE A 24 -0.87 -4.21 -10.65
CA PHE A 24 -1.19 -4.81 -11.95
C PHE A 24 -0.88 -6.32 -11.99
N PRO A 25 0.29 -6.81 -11.53
CA PRO A 25 0.54 -8.25 -11.48
C PRO A 25 -0.46 -9.00 -10.60
N LEU A 26 -0.89 -8.42 -9.48
CA LEU A 26 -1.91 -9.05 -8.63
C LEU A 26 -3.22 -9.21 -9.38
N GLN A 27 -3.63 -8.18 -10.12
CA GLN A 27 -4.85 -8.23 -10.91
C GLN A 27 -4.76 -9.28 -12.01
N LEU A 28 -3.61 -9.39 -12.68
CA LEU A 28 -3.39 -10.42 -13.71
C LEU A 28 -3.49 -11.83 -13.14
N LEU A 29 -3.12 -12.01 -11.87
CA LEU A 29 -3.22 -13.30 -11.19
C LEU A 29 -4.62 -13.59 -10.64
N GLY A 30 -5.58 -12.70 -10.87
CA GLY A 30 -6.95 -12.89 -10.45
C GLY A 30 -7.27 -12.37 -9.05
N PHE A 31 -6.36 -11.63 -8.43
CA PHE A 31 -6.61 -11.02 -7.12
C PHE A 31 -7.21 -9.65 -7.26
N SER A 32 -7.95 -9.24 -6.22
CA SER A 32 -8.45 -7.87 -6.07
C SER A 32 -7.62 -7.20 -5.00
N PRO A 33 -6.66 -6.34 -5.37
CA PRO A 33 -5.81 -5.71 -4.37
C PRO A 33 -6.56 -4.62 -3.61
N ILE A 34 -6.38 -4.61 -2.29
CA ILE A 34 -6.78 -3.50 -1.43
C ILE A 34 -5.50 -2.73 -1.14
N VAL A 35 -5.41 -1.52 -1.64
CA VAL A 35 -4.16 -0.77 -1.72
C VAL A 35 -4.10 0.27 -0.62
N VAL A 36 -3.09 0.17 0.24
CA VAL A 36 -2.79 1.17 1.27
C VAL A 36 -1.39 1.69 1.00
N ASN A 37 -1.30 2.98 0.67
CA ASN A 37 -0.02 3.62 0.41
C ASN A 37 0.56 4.18 1.71
N THR A 38 1.83 3.89 1.96
CA THR A 38 2.54 4.41 3.14
C THR A 38 3.21 5.74 2.86
N VAL A 39 3.54 5.97 1.60
CA VAL A 39 4.09 7.23 1.12
C VAL A 39 3.53 7.50 -0.27
N GLU A 40 3.51 8.78 -0.65
CA GLU A 40 3.22 9.17 -2.02
C GLU A 40 4.35 10.07 -2.49
N PHE A 41 5.16 9.59 -3.40
CA PHE A 41 6.28 10.34 -3.97
C PHE A 41 6.09 10.51 -5.46
N SER A 42 6.71 11.57 -5.99
CA SER A 42 6.72 11.81 -7.43
C SER A 42 7.44 10.70 -8.17
N ASN A 43 8.51 10.17 -7.58
CA ASN A 43 9.36 9.17 -8.19
C ASN A 43 10.17 8.46 -7.10
N HIS A 44 10.90 7.43 -7.51
CA HIS A 44 11.76 6.66 -6.61
C HIS A 44 12.84 7.54 -5.97
N THR A 45 13.14 7.31 -4.69
CA THR A 45 14.11 8.10 -3.92
C THR A 45 15.55 7.93 -4.39
N GLY A 46 15.82 6.95 -5.26
CA GLY A 46 17.14 6.82 -5.89
C GLY A 46 17.44 7.86 -6.95
N HIS A 47 16.44 8.62 -7.41
CA HIS A 47 16.68 9.74 -8.31
C HIS A 47 17.28 10.93 -7.56
N PRO A 48 17.97 11.86 -8.26
CA PRO A 48 18.58 13.02 -7.60
C PRO A 48 17.59 13.90 -6.83
N THR A 49 16.34 13.95 -7.28
CA THR A 49 15.29 14.73 -6.61
C THR A 49 14.01 13.92 -6.58
N PHE A 50 13.22 14.12 -5.53
CA PHE A 50 11.88 13.58 -5.43
C PHE A 50 11.07 14.49 -4.52
N ARG A 51 9.74 14.45 -4.68
CA ARG A 51 8.81 15.22 -3.86
C ARG A 51 7.68 14.30 -3.44
N GLY A 52 7.03 14.67 -2.35
CA GLY A 52 5.89 13.93 -1.85
C GLY A 52 5.84 13.90 -0.35
N GLN A 53 5.15 12.90 0.20
CA GLN A 53 4.83 12.87 1.61
C GLN A 53 4.86 11.43 2.14
N VAL A 54 5.42 11.28 3.33
CA VAL A 54 5.28 10.07 4.13
C VAL A 54 3.98 10.22 4.93
N PHE A 55 3.09 9.25 4.83
CA PHE A 55 1.83 9.30 5.55
C PHE A 55 2.04 8.90 7.01
N THR A 56 1.26 9.52 7.90
CA THR A 56 1.36 9.23 9.33
C THR A 56 0.77 7.85 9.65
N ALA A 57 1.24 7.26 10.75
CA ALA A 57 0.65 6.02 11.24
C ALA A 57 -0.84 6.19 11.55
N GLU A 58 -1.24 7.35 12.03
CA GLU A 58 -2.65 7.65 12.31
C GLU A 58 -3.50 7.58 11.04
N LEU A 59 -3.02 8.19 9.95
CA LEU A 59 -3.73 8.16 8.68
C LEU A 59 -3.86 6.73 8.16
N ILE A 60 -2.78 5.96 8.22
CA ILE A 60 -2.78 4.58 7.75
C ILE A 60 -3.74 3.73 8.58
N ARG A 61 -3.75 3.91 9.90
CA ARG A 61 -4.71 3.22 10.78
C ARG A 61 -6.14 3.58 10.43
N ASP A 62 -6.40 4.86 10.16
CA ASP A 62 -7.74 5.31 9.82
C ASP A 62 -8.23 4.68 8.52
N ILE A 63 -7.36 4.57 7.53
CA ILE A 63 -7.68 3.91 6.27
C ILE A 63 -7.98 2.42 6.51
N ILE A 64 -7.16 1.75 7.32
CA ILE A 64 -7.37 0.34 7.64
C ILE A 64 -8.67 0.14 8.42
N LEU A 65 -8.99 1.07 9.33
CA LEU A 65 -10.26 1.03 10.05
C LEU A 65 -11.44 1.13 9.08
N GLY A 66 -11.36 2.00 8.08
CA GLY A 66 -12.38 2.09 7.05
C GLY A 66 -12.57 0.79 6.28
N ILE A 67 -11.47 0.11 5.97
CA ILE A 67 -11.50 -1.20 5.32
C ILE A 67 -12.20 -2.23 6.22
N ARG A 68 -11.89 -2.21 7.51
CA ARG A 68 -12.53 -3.07 8.51
C ARG A 68 -14.02 -2.81 8.60
N GLU A 69 -14.44 -1.56 8.60
CA GLU A 69 -15.84 -1.18 8.68
C GLU A 69 -16.65 -1.64 7.46
N ARG A 70 -16.00 -1.83 6.33
CA ARG A 70 -16.62 -2.41 5.13
C ARG A 70 -16.73 -3.92 5.18
N GLY A 71 -16.25 -4.56 6.26
CA GLY A 71 -16.31 -6.00 6.41
C GLY A 71 -15.32 -6.77 5.54
N LEU A 72 -14.26 -6.12 5.07
CA LEU A 72 -13.32 -6.75 4.13
C LEU A 72 -12.23 -7.56 4.82
N ILE A 73 -11.90 -7.25 6.08
CA ILE A 73 -10.78 -7.90 6.77
C ILE A 73 -10.88 -9.43 6.74
N PRO A 74 -12.05 -10.05 7.08
CA PRO A 74 -12.14 -11.52 7.04
C PRO A 74 -11.98 -12.11 5.64
N LYS A 75 -12.09 -11.30 4.60
CA LYS A 75 -12.02 -11.75 3.20
C LYS A 75 -10.62 -11.64 2.61
N ILE A 76 -9.68 -11.07 3.36
CA ILE A 76 -8.31 -10.89 2.89
C ILE A 76 -7.57 -12.21 3.01
N GLU A 77 -7.01 -12.68 1.90
CA GLU A 77 -6.30 -13.95 1.83
C GLU A 77 -4.79 -13.80 1.97
N GLY A 78 -4.27 -12.60 1.75
CA GLY A 78 -2.83 -12.37 1.80
C GLY A 78 -2.48 -10.93 2.09
N LEU A 79 -1.25 -10.73 2.55
CA LEU A 79 -0.71 -9.42 2.88
C LEU A 79 0.65 -9.26 2.22
N LEU A 80 0.80 -8.17 1.45
CA LEU A 80 2.09 -7.73 0.96
C LEU A 80 2.48 -6.46 1.69
N SER A 81 3.70 -6.41 2.18
CA SER A 81 4.21 -5.29 2.94
C SER A 81 5.60 -4.95 2.42
N GLY A 82 5.86 -3.68 2.19
CA GLY A 82 7.13 -3.19 1.69
C GLY A 82 7.63 -2.03 2.54
N TYR A 83 8.23 -1.03 1.89
CA TYR A 83 8.71 0.17 2.58
C TYR A 83 7.53 0.89 3.23
N LEU A 84 7.61 1.13 4.54
CA LEU A 84 6.49 1.67 5.31
C LEU A 84 6.64 3.14 5.67
N GLY A 85 7.70 3.80 5.20
CA GLY A 85 7.88 5.23 5.38
C GLY A 85 8.53 5.60 6.69
N ASP A 86 8.04 5.07 7.81
CA ASP A 86 8.62 5.29 9.12
C ASP A 86 8.39 4.08 10.04
N GLN A 87 9.03 4.11 11.21
CA GLN A 87 8.97 3.00 12.13
C GLN A 87 7.59 2.81 12.77
N ALA A 88 6.84 3.87 12.93
CA ALA A 88 5.48 3.76 13.47
C ALA A 88 4.55 3.08 12.48
N SER A 89 4.70 3.34 11.18
CA SER A 89 3.95 2.66 10.14
C SER A 89 4.28 1.16 10.11
N ALA A 90 5.54 0.79 10.37
CA ALA A 90 5.96 -0.61 10.38
C ALA A 90 5.18 -1.46 11.38
N LYS A 91 4.69 -0.86 12.46
CA LYS A 91 3.91 -1.58 13.47
C LYS A 91 2.51 -1.94 13.02
N LEU A 92 2.06 -1.42 11.89
CA LEU A 92 0.72 -1.67 11.34
C LEU A 92 0.69 -2.87 10.41
N SER A 93 1.84 -3.31 9.98
CA SER A 93 1.96 -4.49 9.11
C SER A 93 2.40 -5.76 9.90
#